data_50f641074c40840e5fcce11266440b37
#
_entry.id   50f641074c40840e5fcce11266440b37
#
_cell.length_a   1.000
_cell.length_b   1.000
_cell.length_c   1.000
_cell.angle_alpha   90.00
_cell.angle_beta   90.00
_cell.angle_gamma   90.00
#
_symmetry.space_group_name_H-M   'P 1'
#
loop_
_entity.id
_entity.type
_entity.pdbx_description
1 polymer ?
#
loop_
_entity_poly.entity_id
_entity_poly.type
_entity_poly.pdbx_seq_one_letter_code
_entity_poly.pdbx_strand_id
1 'polypeptide(L)'
;SMTIVCILLIIGGILTHFFETDFFLNSLLFGCVLIYGVNTLVFWTTSKISFTKAATVGIIQPLIMLAMYVLITFLVTDTSFLGSDLIQMTIKVIIASIIFILAIYSFITIAGSPLKKNLGIGMLDLLSLFIAHMNEGSNSLESLFENMSETVETMVTFISFKGKNGIKSLFISPFVHPGPLGDLGGSNMPTILANKFDHFTMVAHGPSTHDFNPVRTTEIDKIENAVKEGLEEIEYSKDASIFTRYNSEKANIGVQFFNKGMVILSTFAPNDSDDIEFGVGLTMMTQSKSKCDVKDSVIVDCHNSFAPESGEVLPGNEEVFQLIDVIDKIQCNHQRDTLKIGCYENIMQDLNKNEGVGESGIKTMVVEVANQRTAYVLFDSNNMEIGFRQEIIDATKDLDIDEIEVMTTDTH
;
A
#
# COMPACT_ATOMS: atom_id res chain seq x y z
N SER A 1 17.64 -21.51 -7.62
CA SER A 1 19.10 -21.76 -7.89
C SER A 1 19.36 -23.09 -8.60
N MET A 2 18.80 -24.22 -8.15
CA MET A 2 19.00 -25.53 -8.79
C MET A 2 18.65 -25.56 -10.29
N THR A 3 17.54 -24.96 -10.70
CA THR A 3 17.12 -24.90 -12.10
C THR A 3 18.16 -24.23 -12.99
N ILE A 4 18.73 -23.12 -12.53
CA ILE A 4 19.78 -22.39 -13.26
C ILE A 4 21.03 -23.27 -13.42
N VAL A 5 21.42 -23.99 -12.39
CA VAL A 5 22.59 -24.90 -12.44
C VAL A 5 22.33 -26.05 -13.39
N CYS A 6 21.15 -26.64 -13.38
CA CYS A 6 20.78 -27.69 -14.35
C CYS A 6 20.87 -27.18 -15.79
N ILE A 7 20.37 -25.99 -16.06
CA ILE A 7 20.50 -25.36 -17.40
C ILE A 7 21.95 -25.16 -17.78
N LEU A 8 22.79 -24.64 -16.88
CA LEU A 8 24.21 -24.45 -17.12
C LEU A 8 24.94 -25.77 -17.42
N LEU A 9 24.60 -26.85 -16.69
CA LEU A 9 25.17 -28.17 -16.92
C LEU A 9 24.76 -28.77 -18.28
N ILE A 10 23.51 -28.60 -18.69
CA ILE A 10 23.02 -29.04 -20.00
C ILE A 10 23.76 -28.26 -21.10
N ILE A 11 23.83 -26.94 -21.00
CA ILE A 11 24.55 -26.12 -21.97
C ILE A 11 26.03 -26.50 -22.01
N GLY A 12 26.67 -26.63 -20.84
CA GLY A 12 28.07 -27.05 -20.74
C GLY A 12 28.32 -28.43 -21.37
N GLY A 13 27.42 -29.40 -21.17
CA GLY A 13 27.50 -30.73 -21.82
C GLY A 13 27.38 -30.66 -23.33
N ILE A 14 26.46 -29.85 -23.84
CA ILE A 14 26.30 -29.64 -25.30
C ILE A 14 27.56 -29.00 -25.87
N LEU A 15 28.08 -27.97 -25.25
CA LEU A 15 29.30 -27.28 -25.71
C LEU A 15 30.53 -28.18 -25.66
N THR A 16 30.68 -29.05 -24.64
CA THR A 16 31.75 -30.03 -24.58
C THR A 16 31.72 -31.01 -25.75
N HIS A 17 30.51 -31.34 -26.24
CA HIS A 17 30.39 -32.23 -27.42
C HIS A 17 30.88 -31.60 -28.73
N PHE A 18 30.78 -30.28 -28.87
CA PHE A 18 31.19 -29.53 -30.08
C PHE A 18 32.62 -28.97 -30.05
N PHE A 19 33.17 -28.87 -28.84
CA PHE A 19 34.47 -28.22 -28.64
C PHE A 19 35.39 -29.16 -27.84
N GLU A 20 36.69 -29.10 -28.07
CA GLU A 20 37.70 -29.91 -27.36
C GLU A 20 37.93 -29.48 -25.88
N THR A 21 37.23 -28.49 -25.38
CA THR A 21 37.34 -27.95 -24.02
C THR A 21 36.26 -28.57 -23.14
N ASP A 22 36.59 -28.94 -21.90
CA ASP A 22 35.66 -29.43 -20.93
C ASP A 22 34.76 -28.33 -20.36
N PHE A 23 33.77 -27.96 -21.13
CA PHE A 23 32.76 -26.98 -20.72
C PHE A 23 31.82 -27.51 -19.64
N PHE A 24 31.56 -28.82 -19.58
CA PHE A 24 30.72 -29.44 -18.57
C PHE A 24 31.32 -29.24 -17.17
N LEU A 25 32.59 -29.59 -16.99
CA LEU A 25 33.28 -29.43 -15.72
C LEU A 25 33.33 -27.94 -15.31
N ASN A 26 33.67 -27.04 -16.22
CA ASN A 26 33.69 -25.62 -15.93
C ASN A 26 32.30 -25.08 -15.54
N SER A 27 31.22 -25.57 -16.19
CA SER A 27 29.83 -25.21 -15.83
C SER A 27 29.44 -25.76 -14.46
N LEU A 28 29.86 -26.98 -14.12
CA LEU A 28 29.66 -27.56 -12.78
C LEU A 28 30.35 -26.71 -11.70
N LEU A 29 31.62 -26.34 -11.92
CA LEU A 29 32.39 -25.53 -10.99
C LEU A 29 31.75 -24.15 -10.80
N PHE A 30 31.34 -23.51 -11.90
CA PHE A 30 30.62 -22.23 -11.84
C PHE A 30 29.28 -22.35 -11.10
N GLY A 31 28.51 -23.42 -11.39
CA GLY A 31 27.26 -23.73 -10.70
C GLY A 31 27.45 -23.93 -9.19
N CYS A 32 28.51 -24.61 -8.76
CA CYS A 32 28.85 -24.79 -7.36
C CYS A 32 29.16 -23.44 -6.66
N VAL A 33 29.92 -22.58 -7.33
CA VAL A 33 30.25 -21.23 -6.83
C VAL A 33 28.98 -20.37 -6.71
N LEU A 34 28.12 -20.42 -7.72
CA LEU A 34 26.84 -19.69 -7.71
C LEU A 34 25.93 -20.16 -6.56
N ILE A 35 25.76 -21.48 -6.39
CA ILE A 35 24.99 -22.05 -5.28
C ILE A 35 25.57 -21.63 -3.95
N TYR A 36 26.91 -21.65 -3.80
CA TYR A 36 27.58 -21.21 -2.58
C TYR A 36 27.24 -19.76 -2.23
N GLY A 37 27.35 -18.87 -3.21
CA GLY A 37 27.05 -17.46 -2.98
C GLY A 37 25.58 -17.19 -2.68
N VAL A 38 24.66 -17.81 -3.44
CA VAL A 38 23.21 -17.67 -3.22
C VAL A 38 22.81 -18.23 -1.85
N ASN A 39 23.27 -19.43 -1.48
CA ASN A 39 22.95 -20.01 -0.18
C ASN A 39 23.53 -19.17 0.97
N THR A 40 24.74 -18.66 0.82
CA THR A 40 25.35 -17.77 1.81
C THR A 40 24.48 -16.51 1.99
N LEU A 41 24.06 -15.89 0.91
CA LEU A 41 23.19 -14.70 0.94
C LEU A 41 21.85 -15.01 1.62
N VAL A 42 21.19 -16.09 1.19
CA VAL A 42 19.89 -16.49 1.76
C VAL A 42 20.00 -16.76 3.26
N PHE A 43 20.95 -17.59 3.70
CA PHE A 43 21.10 -17.88 5.12
C PHE A 43 21.49 -16.63 5.93
N TRP A 44 22.34 -15.77 5.39
CA TRP A 44 22.71 -14.53 6.04
C TRP A 44 21.50 -13.60 6.23
N THR A 45 20.62 -13.51 5.25
CA THR A 45 19.43 -12.64 5.26
C THR A 45 18.30 -13.21 6.14
N THR A 46 18.01 -14.52 6.00
CA THR A 46 16.80 -15.08 6.61
C THR A 46 16.99 -15.62 8.02
N SER A 47 18.21 -16.02 8.41
CA SER A 47 18.44 -16.75 9.66
C SER A 47 19.06 -15.92 10.79
N LYS A 48 19.23 -14.60 10.60
CA LYS A 48 19.86 -13.67 11.60
C LYS A 48 21.22 -14.17 12.14
N ILE A 49 21.97 -14.95 11.35
CA ILE A 49 23.30 -15.46 11.70
C ILE A 49 24.41 -14.56 11.12
N SER A 50 25.61 -14.63 11.72
CA SER A 50 26.75 -13.88 11.18
C SER A 50 27.10 -14.35 9.76
N PHE A 51 27.67 -13.46 8.95
CA PHE A 51 28.14 -13.77 7.59
C PHE A 51 29.03 -15.01 7.55
N THR A 52 29.97 -15.15 8.49
CA THR A 52 30.87 -16.32 8.59
C THR A 52 30.10 -17.63 8.78
N LYS A 53 29.10 -17.65 9.66
CA LYS A 53 28.24 -18.83 9.86
C LYS A 53 27.40 -19.15 8.61
N ALA A 54 26.84 -18.13 7.97
CA ALA A 54 26.09 -18.30 6.74
C ALA A 54 26.96 -18.89 5.62
N ALA A 55 28.19 -18.38 5.44
CA ALA A 55 29.16 -18.92 4.49
C ALA A 55 29.55 -20.37 4.80
N THR A 56 29.75 -20.71 6.08
CA THR A 56 30.05 -22.09 6.47
C THR A 56 28.91 -23.06 6.18
N VAL A 57 27.66 -22.66 6.39
CA VAL A 57 26.51 -23.51 6.06
C VAL A 57 26.27 -23.55 4.54
N GLY A 58 26.44 -22.42 3.87
CA GLY A 58 26.22 -22.28 2.43
C GLY A 58 27.11 -23.17 1.57
N ILE A 59 28.30 -23.57 2.06
CA ILE A 59 29.23 -24.42 1.30
C ILE A 59 28.85 -25.91 1.28
N ILE A 60 27.96 -26.36 2.17
CA ILE A 60 27.62 -27.79 2.32
C ILE A 60 27.08 -28.38 1.03
N GLN A 61 26.12 -27.74 0.39
CA GLN A 61 25.52 -28.24 -0.86
C GLN A 61 26.51 -28.31 -2.03
N PRO A 62 27.30 -27.28 -2.33
CA PRO A 62 28.37 -27.38 -3.34
C PRO A 62 29.40 -28.48 -3.06
N LEU A 63 29.80 -28.66 -1.81
CA LEU A 63 30.74 -29.75 -1.43
C LEU A 63 30.15 -31.12 -1.71
N ILE A 64 28.86 -31.35 -1.40
CA ILE A 64 28.18 -32.60 -1.74
C ILE A 64 28.16 -32.81 -3.25
N MET A 65 27.84 -31.77 -4.05
CA MET A 65 27.80 -31.86 -5.53
C MET A 65 29.18 -32.21 -6.08
N LEU A 66 30.24 -31.57 -5.62
CA LEU A 66 31.61 -31.88 -6.05
C LEU A 66 32.06 -33.28 -5.61
N ALA A 67 31.73 -33.70 -4.39
CA ALA A 67 32.02 -35.04 -3.92
C ALA A 67 31.31 -36.11 -4.74
N MET A 68 30.04 -35.91 -5.09
CA MET A 68 29.29 -36.78 -5.96
C MET A 68 29.89 -36.86 -7.39
N TYR A 69 30.31 -35.74 -7.95
CA TYR A 69 30.99 -35.71 -9.23
C TYR A 69 32.29 -36.53 -9.21
N VAL A 70 33.14 -36.28 -8.21
CA VAL A 70 34.41 -37.02 -8.05
C VAL A 70 34.14 -38.54 -7.88
N LEU A 71 33.16 -38.93 -7.06
CA LEU A 71 32.77 -40.32 -6.84
C LEU A 71 32.30 -41.00 -8.14
N ILE A 72 31.41 -40.34 -8.87
CA ILE A 72 30.90 -40.89 -10.14
C ILE A 72 32.03 -41.03 -11.16
N THR A 73 32.89 -40.03 -11.30
CA THR A 73 34.04 -40.06 -12.21
C THR A 73 34.98 -41.19 -11.83
N PHE A 74 35.26 -41.39 -10.53
CA PHE A 74 36.09 -42.51 -10.04
C PHE A 74 35.49 -43.90 -10.36
N LEU A 75 34.18 -44.05 -10.31
CA LEU A 75 33.49 -45.30 -10.57
C LEU A 75 33.37 -45.64 -12.06
N VAL A 76 33.36 -44.61 -12.92
CA VAL A 76 33.06 -44.76 -14.36
C VAL A 76 34.32 -44.68 -15.22
N THR A 77 35.34 -43.93 -14.82
CA THR A 77 36.59 -43.73 -15.56
C THR A 77 37.79 -44.42 -14.89
N ASP A 78 38.82 -44.77 -15.70
CA ASP A 78 40.03 -45.33 -15.18
C ASP A 78 40.80 -44.30 -14.30
N THR A 79 41.50 -44.76 -13.28
CA THR A 79 42.06 -43.99 -12.15
C THR A 79 43.13 -42.94 -12.49
N SER A 80 43.46 -42.73 -13.75
CA SER A 80 44.47 -41.73 -14.21
C SER A 80 44.02 -40.23 -14.00
N PHE A 81 42.77 -40.01 -13.71
CA PHE A 81 42.19 -38.65 -13.46
C PHE A 81 42.59 -38.00 -12.13
N LEU A 82 43.28 -38.70 -11.24
CA LEU A 82 43.34 -38.34 -9.82
C LEU A 82 44.50 -37.41 -9.36
N GLY A 83 45.28 -36.86 -10.21
CA GLY A 83 46.44 -36.08 -9.73
C GLY A 83 46.34 -34.54 -9.98
N SER A 84 46.71 -34.11 -11.15
CA SER A 84 46.83 -32.68 -11.48
C SER A 84 45.47 -31.99 -11.65
N ASP A 85 44.50 -32.71 -12.18
CA ASP A 85 43.18 -32.13 -12.54
C ASP A 85 42.34 -31.83 -11.30
N LEU A 86 42.37 -32.69 -10.29
CA LEU A 86 41.68 -32.47 -8.99
C LEU A 86 42.28 -31.26 -8.25
N ILE A 87 43.59 -31.07 -8.29
CA ILE A 87 44.26 -29.91 -7.71
C ILE A 87 43.87 -28.64 -8.41
N GLN A 88 43.91 -28.61 -9.76
CA GLN A 88 43.52 -27.45 -10.54
C GLN A 88 42.03 -27.09 -10.34
N MET A 89 41.14 -28.08 -10.33
CA MET A 89 39.73 -27.95 -10.03
C MET A 89 39.50 -27.31 -8.65
N THR A 90 40.16 -27.82 -7.62
CA THR A 90 40.07 -27.31 -6.25
C THR A 90 40.53 -25.83 -6.20
N ILE A 91 41.65 -25.52 -6.81
CA ILE A 91 42.16 -24.14 -6.87
C ILE A 91 41.18 -23.20 -7.56
N LYS A 92 40.63 -23.61 -8.72
CA LYS A 92 39.62 -22.82 -9.45
C LYS A 92 38.38 -22.53 -8.59
N VAL A 93 37.85 -23.54 -7.92
CA VAL A 93 36.66 -23.37 -7.05
C VAL A 93 36.96 -22.44 -5.88
N ILE A 94 38.10 -22.62 -5.20
CA ILE A 94 38.47 -21.76 -4.08
C ILE A 94 38.59 -20.29 -4.52
N ILE A 95 39.36 -20.03 -5.60
CA ILE A 95 39.57 -18.66 -6.09
C ILE A 95 38.23 -18.04 -6.52
N ALA A 96 37.43 -18.76 -7.33
CA ALA A 96 36.13 -18.29 -7.79
C ALA A 96 35.17 -18.03 -6.62
N SER A 97 35.16 -18.91 -5.62
CA SER A 97 34.34 -18.74 -4.41
C SER A 97 34.74 -17.50 -3.62
N ILE A 98 36.04 -17.26 -3.44
CA ILE A 98 36.54 -16.06 -2.74
C ILE A 98 36.12 -14.79 -3.50
N ILE A 99 36.32 -14.76 -4.83
CA ILE A 99 35.96 -13.61 -5.65
C ILE A 99 34.45 -13.34 -5.57
N PHE A 100 33.64 -14.38 -5.70
CA PHE A 100 32.18 -14.25 -5.70
C PHE A 100 31.63 -13.80 -4.34
N ILE A 101 32.13 -14.37 -3.25
CA ILE A 101 31.75 -13.98 -1.89
C ILE A 101 32.19 -12.54 -1.56
N LEU A 102 33.39 -12.15 -1.97
CA LEU A 102 33.84 -10.76 -1.83
C LEU A 102 32.97 -9.79 -2.64
N ALA A 103 32.58 -10.19 -3.85
CA ALA A 103 31.68 -9.38 -4.70
C ALA A 103 30.32 -9.21 -4.03
N ILE A 104 29.70 -10.29 -3.52
CA ILE A 104 28.42 -10.24 -2.78
C ILE A 104 28.56 -9.34 -1.54
N TYR A 105 29.57 -9.54 -0.73
CA TYR A 105 29.81 -8.76 0.48
C TYR A 105 29.97 -7.27 0.17
N SER A 106 30.78 -6.96 -0.86
CA SER A 106 31.00 -5.57 -1.30
C SER A 106 29.73 -4.94 -1.82
N PHE A 107 28.96 -5.66 -2.65
CA PHE A 107 27.69 -5.18 -3.19
C PHE A 107 26.70 -4.84 -2.06
N ILE A 108 26.49 -5.76 -1.11
CA ILE A 108 25.57 -5.55 0.03
C ILE A 108 26.04 -4.37 0.89
N THR A 109 27.34 -4.25 1.12
CA THR A 109 27.92 -3.16 1.94
C THR A 109 27.75 -1.81 1.26
N ILE A 110 28.04 -1.73 -0.05
CA ILE A 110 27.94 -0.49 -0.81
C ILE A 110 26.46 -0.09 -0.96
N ALA A 111 25.61 -1.02 -1.38
CA ALA A 111 24.18 -0.76 -1.56
C ALA A 111 23.48 -0.43 -0.24
N GLY A 112 23.88 -1.04 0.87
CA GLY A 112 23.35 -0.77 2.20
C GLY A 112 23.94 0.47 2.89
N SER A 113 25.01 1.06 2.35
CA SER A 113 25.68 2.21 2.98
C SER A 113 24.79 3.43 3.19
N PRO A 114 23.94 3.88 2.23
CA PRO A 114 23.01 4.97 2.44
C PRO A 114 21.99 4.69 3.57
N LEU A 115 21.43 3.48 3.58
CA LEU A 115 20.50 3.05 4.64
C LEU A 115 21.17 3.10 6.01
N LYS A 116 22.35 2.53 6.12
CA LYS A 116 23.10 2.51 7.39
C LYS A 116 23.48 3.91 7.86
N LYS A 117 23.82 4.79 6.94
CA LYS A 117 24.21 6.18 7.26
C LYS A 117 22.99 7.03 7.69
N ASN A 118 21.86 6.88 7.00
CA ASN A 118 20.68 7.72 7.21
C ASN A 118 19.74 7.14 8.29
N LEU A 119 19.61 5.81 8.36
CA LEU A 119 18.62 5.13 9.18
C LEU A 119 19.26 4.26 10.29
N GLY A 120 20.58 4.19 10.34
CA GLY A 120 21.29 3.38 11.35
C GLY A 120 21.18 1.86 11.17
N ILE A 121 20.43 1.38 10.16
CA ILE A 121 20.15 -0.03 9.92
C ILE A 121 20.78 -0.54 8.62
N GLY A 122 21.28 -1.78 8.63
CA GLY A 122 21.79 -2.43 7.42
C GLY A 122 20.69 -2.93 6.52
N MET A 123 20.96 -2.98 5.20
CA MET A 123 20.00 -3.45 4.20
C MET A 123 19.48 -4.86 4.49
N LEU A 124 20.35 -5.77 4.95
CA LEU A 124 19.95 -7.15 5.29
C LEU A 124 19.14 -7.23 6.58
N ASP A 125 19.41 -6.35 7.54
CA ASP A 125 18.63 -6.28 8.77
C ASP A 125 17.22 -5.78 8.46
N LEU A 126 17.09 -4.76 7.62
CA LEU A 126 15.78 -4.26 7.15
C LEU A 126 15.02 -5.35 6.40
N LEU A 127 15.67 -6.04 5.45
CA LEU A 127 15.05 -7.15 4.73
C LEU A 127 14.63 -8.30 5.66
N SER A 128 15.45 -8.62 6.66
CA SER A 128 15.13 -9.63 7.67
C SER A 128 13.90 -9.25 8.51
N LEU A 129 13.78 -7.97 8.91
CA LEU A 129 12.61 -7.45 9.62
C LEU A 129 11.36 -7.52 8.75
N PHE A 130 11.48 -7.16 7.46
CA PHE A 130 10.38 -7.23 6.50
C PHE A 130 9.89 -8.69 6.31
N ILE A 131 10.81 -9.64 6.12
CA ILE A 131 10.49 -11.07 6.01
C ILE A 131 9.82 -11.60 7.29
N ALA A 132 10.31 -11.18 8.47
CA ALA A 132 9.71 -11.58 9.74
C ALA A 132 8.31 -10.99 9.92
N HIS A 133 8.07 -9.76 9.47
CA HIS A 133 6.74 -9.16 9.45
C HIS A 133 5.78 -9.95 8.55
N MET A 134 6.18 -10.20 7.29
CA MET A 134 5.35 -10.91 6.30
C MET A 134 5.02 -12.36 6.68
N ASN A 135 5.95 -13.08 7.31
CA ASN A 135 5.78 -14.52 7.60
C ASN A 135 5.29 -14.81 9.03
N GLU A 136 5.61 -13.94 9.98
CA GLU A 136 5.42 -14.20 11.41
C GLU A 136 4.53 -13.13 12.08
N GLY A 137 4.11 -12.08 11.36
CA GLY A 137 3.38 -10.95 11.93
C GLY A 137 4.18 -10.17 12.98
N SER A 138 5.52 -10.13 12.84
CA SER A 138 6.41 -9.50 13.82
C SER A 138 6.30 -7.97 13.78
N ASN A 139 6.04 -7.34 14.92
CA ASN A 139 5.96 -5.87 15.06
C ASN A 139 7.35 -5.19 15.09
N SER A 140 8.42 -5.93 14.83
CA SER A 140 9.79 -5.38 14.90
C SER A 140 10.04 -4.33 13.81
N LEU A 141 9.37 -4.43 12.66
CA LEU A 141 9.46 -3.47 11.57
C LEU A 141 8.75 -2.15 11.93
N GLU A 142 7.57 -2.22 12.54
CA GLU A 142 6.86 -1.04 13.06
C GLU A 142 7.68 -0.30 14.12
N SER A 143 8.35 -1.05 15.02
CA SER A 143 9.24 -0.46 16.03
C SER A 143 10.45 0.25 15.41
N LEU A 144 10.95 -0.23 14.28
CA LEU A 144 11.98 0.46 13.52
C LEU A 144 11.45 1.77 12.94
N PHE A 145 10.29 1.73 12.29
CA PHE A 145 9.69 2.93 11.69
C PHE A 145 9.34 3.98 12.76
N GLU A 146 8.85 3.56 13.93
CA GLU A 146 8.61 4.48 15.04
C GLU A 146 9.86 5.24 15.47
N ASN A 147 11.02 4.57 15.54
CA ASN A 147 12.29 5.21 15.87
C ASN A 147 12.77 6.22 14.81
N MET A 148 12.21 6.16 13.61
CA MET A 148 12.58 6.99 12.46
C MET A 148 11.51 8.02 12.11
N SER A 149 10.32 7.91 12.69
CA SER A 149 9.17 8.77 12.43
C SER A 149 9.24 10.07 13.24
N GLU A 150 8.47 11.02 12.79
CA GLU A 150 8.22 12.27 13.51
C GLU A 150 6.77 12.31 13.99
N THR A 151 6.53 12.94 15.13
CA THR A 151 5.18 13.18 15.61
C THR A 151 4.64 14.42 14.93
N VAL A 152 3.52 14.26 14.23
CA VAL A 152 2.81 15.36 13.55
C VAL A 152 1.41 15.52 14.11
N GLU A 153 0.88 16.74 14.04
CA GLU A 153 -0.53 17.01 14.30
C GLU A 153 -1.30 16.85 12.98
N THR A 154 -2.39 16.10 13.04
CA THR A 154 -3.32 15.92 11.92
C THR A 154 -4.74 16.08 12.41
N MET A 155 -5.71 15.84 11.54
CA MET A 155 -7.12 15.97 11.89
C MET A 155 -7.94 14.82 11.37
N VAL A 156 -9.10 14.63 11.97
CA VAL A 156 -10.16 13.76 11.46
C VAL A 156 -11.43 14.58 11.37
N THR A 157 -12.10 14.50 10.23
CA THR A 157 -13.41 15.11 10.02
C THR A 157 -14.47 14.02 9.90
N PHE A 158 -15.67 14.29 10.40
CA PHE A 158 -16.73 13.29 10.32
C PHE A 158 -18.13 13.91 10.37
N ILE A 159 -19.11 13.15 9.89
CA ILE A 159 -20.54 13.39 10.09
C ILE A 159 -21.15 12.22 10.83
N SER A 160 -21.98 12.52 11.82
CA SER A 160 -22.77 11.54 12.54
C SER A 160 -24.26 11.71 12.23
N PHE A 161 -24.91 10.60 11.92
CA PHE A 161 -26.36 10.56 11.71
C PHE A 161 -27.02 9.81 12.87
N LYS A 162 -27.98 10.50 13.52
CA LYS A 162 -28.68 9.96 14.68
C LYS A 162 -30.10 9.55 14.31
N GLY A 163 -30.44 8.31 14.61
CA GLY A 163 -31.80 7.77 14.49
C GLY A 163 -32.57 7.82 15.82
N LYS A 164 -33.72 7.16 15.87
CA LYS A 164 -34.56 7.09 17.08
C LYS A 164 -33.85 6.38 18.25
N ASN A 165 -32.99 5.42 17.95
CA ASN A 165 -32.36 4.54 18.95
C ASN A 165 -30.88 4.91 19.24
N GLY A 166 -30.41 6.07 18.84
CA GLY A 166 -29.03 6.50 18.98
C GLY A 166 -28.37 6.79 17.64
N ILE A 167 -27.02 6.77 17.59
CA ILE A 167 -26.25 6.95 16.38
C ILE A 167 -26.58 5.80 15.40
N LYS A 168 -26.91 6.13 14.17
CA LYS A 168 -27.23 5.19 13.12
C LYS A 168 -26.03 4.93 12.21
N SER A 169 -25.32 5.97 11.85
CA SER A 169 -24.14 5.87 11.00
C SER A 169 -23.15 7.00 11.24
N LEU A 170 -21.88 6.69 10.92
CA LEU A 170 -20.77 7.62 10.86
C LEU A 170 -20.21 7.65 9.45
N PHE A 171 -19.83 8.83 8.98
CA PHE A 171 -19.05 9.03 7.78
C PHE A 171 -17.80 9.81 8.16
N ILE A 172 -16.64 9.16 8.13
CA ILE A 172 -15.38 9.66 8.66
C ILE A 172 -14.40 9.86 7.50
N SER A 173 -13.66 10.96 7.54
CA SER A 173 -12.56 11.25 6.64
C SER A 173 -11.35 11.72 7.48
N PRO A 174 -10.43 10.80 7.80
CA PRO A 174 -9.19 11.15 8.47
C PRO A 174 -8.20 11.75 7.47
N PHE A 175 -7.48 12.80 7.86
CA PHE A 175 -6.36 13.34 7.10
C PHE A 175 -5.09 12.57 7.44
N VAL A 176 -5.16 11.26 7.27
CA VAL A 176 -4.11 10.28 7.55
C VAL A 176 -4.20 9.23 6.46
N HIS A 177 -3.09 8.93 5.82
CA HIS A 177 -3.03 8.02 4.70
C HIS A 177 -3.00 6.56 5.18
N PRO A 178 -3.82 5.66 4.64
CA PRO A 178 -3.74 4.23 4.94
C PRO A 178 -2.49 3.64 4.26
N GLY A 179 -1.51 3.31 5.04
CA GLY A 179 -0.25 2.80 4.49
C GLY A 179 0.71 2.38 5.60
N PRO A 180 1.91 1.92 5.27
CA PRO A 180 2.53 1.99 3.95
C PRO A 180 2.31 0.76 3.05
N LEU A 181 2.00 -0.43 3.59
CA LEU A 181 1.91 -1.65 2.78
C LEU A 181 1.33 -2.83 3.58
N GLY A 182 0.42 -3.59 2.97
CA GLY A 182 -0.11 -4.84 3.52
C GLY A 182 -0.81 -4.65 4.87
N ASP A 183 -0.32 -5.28 5.94
CA ASP A 183 -0.84 -5.13 7.30
C ASP A 183 0.09 -4.28 8.19
N LEU A 184 1.05 -3.55 7.61
CA LEU A 184 2.03 -2.75 8.33
C LEU A 184 1.46 -1.38 8.71
N GLY A 185 1.61 -1.00 9.98
CA GLY A 185 1.18 0.32 10.47
C GLY A 185 -0.30 0.56 10.28
N GLY A 186 -0.65 1.59 9.51
CA GLY A 186 -2.02 1.99 9.25
C GLY A 186 -2.62 1.48 7.94
N SER A 187 -2.01 0.50 7.26
CA SER A 187 -2.43 0.07 5.92
C SER A 187 -3.89 -0.40 5.84
N ASN A 188 -4.41 -1.05 6.88
CA ASN A 188 -5.82 -1.43 6.99
C ASN A 188 -6.62 -0.48 7.92
N MET A 189 -6.18 0.77 8.06
CA MET A 189 -6.78 1.77 8.95
C MET A 189 -8.28 1.97 8.71
N PRO A 190 -8.78 2.08 7.47
CA PRO A 190 -10.22 2.31 7.25
C PRO A 190 -11.10 1.21 7.83
N THR A 191 -10.74 -0.06 7.60
CA THR A 191 -11.47 -1.21 8.16
C THR A 191 -11.33 -1.29 9.68
N ILE A 192 -10.11 -1.14 10.21
CA ILE A 192 -9.86 -1.20 11.66
C ILE A 192 -10.64 -0.09 12.36
N LEU A 193 -10.59 1.14 11.85
CA LEU A 193 -11.29 2.29 12.44
C LEU A 193 -12.81 2.10 12.36
N ALA A 194 -13.34 1.63 11.23
CA ALA A 194 -14.77 1.37 11.08
C ALA A 194 -15.28 0.35 12.12
N ASN A 195 -14.51 -0.71 12.37
CA ASN A 195 -14.84 -1.79 13.31
C ASN A 195 -14.74 -1.38 14.79
N LYS A 196 -14.19 -0.20 15.11
CA LYS A 196 -14.14 0.33 16.48
C LYS A 196 -15.47 0.97 16.93
N PHE A 197 -16.41 1.13 16.02
CA PHE A 197 -17.73 1.70 16.29
C PHE A 197 -18.83 0.65 16.09
N ASP A 198 -19.79 0.60 17.02
CA ASP A 198 -20.92 -0.34 16.98
C ASP A 198 -22.01 0.03 15.94
N HIS A 199 -21.71 1.03 15.09
CA HIS A 199 -22.66 1.59 14.12
C HIS A 199 -22.13 1.40 12.71
N PHE A 200 -23.01 1.47 11.73
CA PHE A 200 -22.57 1.53 10.32
C PHE A 200 -21.59 2.70 10.14
N THR A 201 -20.35 2.39 9.79
CA THR A 201 -19.29 3.38 9.67
C THR A 201 -18.58 3.26 8.32
N MET A 202 -18.57 4.36 7.57
CA MET A 202 -17.79 4.54 6.36
C MET A 202 -16.56 5.36 6.72
N VAL A 203 -15.38 4.90 6.36
CA VAL A 203 -14.12 5.62 6.51
C VAL A 203 -13.55 5.85 5.12
N ALA A 204 -13.82 7.02 4.57
CA ALA A 204 -13.36 7.42 3.25
C ALA A 204 -11.95 8.00 3.32
N HIS A 205 -11.21 7.94 2.22
CA HIS A 205 -9.89 8.55 2.11
C HIS A 205 -10.00 10.06 2.27
N GLY A 206 -9.25 10.63 3.23
CA GLY A 206 -9.12 12.07 3.44
C GLY A 206 -7.86 12.61 2.78
N PRO A 207 -7.78 13.91 2.49
CA PRO A 207 -6.57 14.51 1.90
C PRO A 207 -5.32 14.22 2.71
N SER A 208 -4.46 13.36 2.20
CA SER A 208 -3.18 12.96 2.78
C SER A 208 -2.39 12.11 1.79
N THR A 209 -1.10 12.24 1.77
CA THR A 209 -0.17 11.45 0.97
C THR A 209 0.57 10.45 1.85
N HIS A 210 1.39 9.61 1.25
CA HIS A 210 2.23 8.62 1.95
C HIS A 210 3.16 9.21 3.03
N ASP A 211 3.35 10.53 3.08
CA ASP A 211 4.09 11.20 4.15
C ASP A 211 3.37 11.14 5.51
N PHE A 212 2.06 10.88 5.51
CA PHE A 212 1.20 10.78 6.69
C PHE A 212 0.80 9.33 7.06
N ASN A 213 1.60 8.34 6.69
CA ASN A 213 1.36 6.95 7.07
C ASN A 213 1.55 6.72 8.57
N PRO A 214 0.57 6.13 9.28
CA PRO A 214 0.77 5.72 10.66
C PRO A 214 1.84 4.61 10.75
N VAL A 215 2.78 4.77 11.63
CA VAL A 215 3.89 3.81 11.80
C VAL A 215 3.49 2.55 12.57
N ARG A 216 2.36 2.60 13.29
CA ARG A 216 1.80 1.49 14.06
C ARG A 216 0.28 1.44 13.95
N THR A 217 -0.27 0.27 14.01
CA THR A 217 -1.71 0.05 14.10
C THR A 217 -2.34 0.75 15.32
N THR A 218 -1.60 0.89 16.42
CA THR A 218 -2.07 1.58 17.64
C THR A 218 -2.28 3.09 17.45
N GLU A 219 -1.74 3.71 16.40
CA GLU A 219 -2.02 5.13 16.08
C GLU A 219 -3.48 5.35 15.69
N ILE A 220 -4.16 4.31 15.20
CA ILE A 220 -5.59 4.34 14.87
C ILE A 220 -6.46 4.62 16.11
N ASP A 221 -6.00 4.22 17.30
CA ASP A 221 -6.70 4.50 18.57
C ASP A 221 -6.80 6.01 18.84
N LYS A 222 -5.83 6.80 18.38
CA LYS A 222 -5.87 8.26 18.50
C LYS A 222 -6.96 8.87 17.62
N ILE A 223 -7.13 8.34 16.40
CA ILE A 223 -8.20 8.76 15.49
C ILE A 223 -9.56 8.40 16.07
N GLU A 224 -9.71 7.17 16.57
CA GLU A 224 -10.92 6.72 17.27
C GLU A 224 -11.29 7.64 18.43
N ASN A 225 -10.33 7.97 19.30
CA ASN A 225 -10.54 8.84 20.45
C ASN A 225 -10.95 10.25 20.03
N ALA A 226 -10.32 10.83 19.00
CA ALA A 226 -10.69 12.13 18.48
C ALA A 226 -12.13 12.15 17.92
N VAL A 227 -12.56 11.09 17.23
CA VAL A 227 -13.95 10.96 16.78
C VAL A 227 -14.91 10.84 17.96
N LYS A 228 -14.57 10.05 19.00
CA LYS A 228 -15.39 9.89 20.21
C LYS A 228 -15.55 11.21 20.97
N GLU A 229 -14.47 11.96 21.16
CA GLU A 229 -14.49 13.29 21.77
C GLU A 229 -15.38 14.25 20.97
N GLY A 230 -15.24 14.28 19.63
CA GLY A 230 -16.06 15.11 18.76
C GLY A 230 -17.55 14.72 18.81
N LEU A 231 -17.89 13.43 19.00
CA LEU A 231 -19.26 12.97 19.13
C LEU A 231 -19.96 13.49 20.42
N GLU A 232 -19.21 13.80 21.46
CA GLU A 232 -19.75 14.38 22.69
C GLU A 232 -20.16 15.85 22.51
N GLU A 233 -19.52 16.55 21.55
CA GLU A 233 -19.74 17.99 21.30
C GLU A 233 -20.71 18.27 20.13
N ILE A 234 -21.15 17.25 19.41
CA ILE A 234 -21.92 17.41 18.16
C ILE A 234 -23.36 17.83 18.42
N GLU A 235 -23.83 18.83 17.68
CA GLU A 235 -25.23 19.27 17.66
C GLU A 235 -25.95 18.62 16.47
N TYR A 236 -27.02 17.87 16.74
CA TYR A 236 -27.82 17.24 15.71
C TYR A 236 -28.94 18.14 15.19
N SER A 237 -29.14 18.14 13.88
CA SER A 237 -30.25 18.77 13.19
C SER A 237 -30.91 17.79 12.22
N LYS A 238 -32.13 18.11 11.79
CA LYS A 238 -32.81 17.36 10.73
C LYS A 238 -32.56 17.95 9.33
N ASP A 239 -31.94 19.13 9.28
CA ASP A 239 -31.86 19.94 8.07
C ASP A 239 -30.63 19.58 7.25
N ALA A 240 -30.87 19.27 5.99
CA ALA A 240 -29.85 19.08 4.98
C ALA A 240 -30.24 19.73 3.64
N SER A 241 -29.25 20.01 2.81
CA SER A 241 -29.52 20.42 1.42
C SER A 241 -29.61 19.19 0.49
N ILE A 242 -30.10 19.39 -0.70
CA ILE A 242 -29.83 18.47 -1.81
C ILE A 242 -28.33 18.44 -2.09
N PHE A 243 -27.87 17.35 -2.69
CA PHE A 243 -26.50 17.21 -3.21
C PHE A 243 -26.37 18.00 -4.51
N THR A 244 -25.26 18.72 -4.67
CA THR A 244 -25.02 19.56 -5.85
C THR A 244 -23.59 19.38 -6.33
N ARG A 245 -23.41 19.28 -7.64
CA ARG A 245 -22.08 19.18 -8.27
C ARG A 245 -21.61 20.52 -8.79
N TYR A 246 -20.31 20.75 -8.63
CA TYR A 246 -19.59 21.88 -9.18
C TYR A 246 -18.34 21.36 -9.90
N ASN A 247 -17.91 22.05 -10.93
CA ASN A 247 -16.72 21.71 -11.70
C ASN A 247 -15.89 22.94 -12.08
N SER A 248 -14.59 22.72 -12.18
CA SER A 248 -13.65 23.68 -12.74
C SER A 248 -12.54 22.92 -13.46
N GLU A 249 -12.54 23.05 -14.80
CA GLU A 249 -11.62 22.30 -15.66
C GLU A 249 -11.68 20.79 -15.37
N LYS A 250 -10.60 20.22 -14.77
CA LYS A 250 -10.55 18.80 -14.40
C LYS A 250 -11.14 18.52 -13.02
N ALA A 251 -11.10 19.50 -12.12
CA ALA A 251 -11.60 19.33 -10.75
C ALA A 251 -13.12 19.30 -10.69
N ASN A 252 -13.67 18.29 -10.05
CA ASN A 252 -15.09 18.12 -9.80
C ASN A 252 -15.31 17.92 -8.29
N ILE A 253 -16.34 18.58 -7.76
CA ILE A 253 -16.76 18.36 -6.37
C ILE A 253 -18.26 18.09 -6.29
N GLY A 254 -18.62 17.17 -5.39
CA GLY A 254 -19.97 16.99 -4.92
C GLY A 254 -20.12 17.61 -3.53
N VAL A 255 -21.15 18.41 -3.32
CA VAL A 255 -21.34 19.14 -2.06
C VAL A 255 -22.74 18.88 -1.50
N GLN A 256 -22.81 18.57 -0.23
CA GLN A 256 -24.08 18.50 0.50
C GLN A 256 -23.93 19.16 1.88
N PHE A 257 -24.86 20.03 2.24
CA PHE A 257 -24.87 20.72 3.51
C PHE A 257 -25.69 19.94 4.55
N PHE A 258 -25.16 19.85 5.76
CA PHE A 258 -25.81 19.23 6.93
C PHE A 258 -25.68 20.17 8.11
N ASN A 259 -26.81 20.60 8.70
CA ASN A 259 -26.82 21.56 9.80
C ASN A 259 -25.91 22.78 9.51
N LYS A 260 -24.88 22.97 10.32
CA LYS A 260 -23.87 24.04 10.21
C LYS A 260 -22.58 23.59 9.52
N GLY A 261 -22.58 22.44 8.88
CA GLY A 261 -21.44 21.87 8.19
C GLY A 261 -21.74 21.47 6.75
N MET A 262 -20.71 21.02 6.03
CA MET A 262 -20.85 20.46 4.68
C MET A 262 -19.91 19.29 4.46
N VAL A 263 -20.24 18.44 3.51
CA VAL A 263 -19.35 17.44 2.92
C VAL A 263 -18.95 17.90 1.53
N ILE A 264 -17.69 17.75 1.20
CA ILE A 264 -17.11 17.97 -0.13
C ILE A 264 -16.45 16.68 -0.56
N LEU A 265 -16.97 16.06 -1.63
CA LEU A 265 -16.40 14.89 -2.27
C LEU A 265 -15.64 15.34 -3.51
N SER A 266 -14.32 15.22 -3.50
CA SER A 266 -13.43 15.72 -4.56
C SER A 266 -13.01 14.59 -5.49
N THR A 267 -13.06 14.84 -6.79
CA THR A 267 -12.60 13.88 -7.81
C THR A 267 -12.11 14.63 -9.05
N PHE A 268 -11.14 14.05 -9.74
CA PHE A 268 -10.70 14.49 -11.04
C PHE A 268 -11.28 13.65 -12.19
N ALA A 269 -12.02 12.58 -11.86
CA ALA A 269 -12.64 11.72 -12.87
C ALA A 269 -13.45 12.53 -13.90
N PRO A 270 -13.34 12.25 -15.21
CA PRO A 270 -12.67 11.09 -15.83
C PRO A 270 -11.16 11.24 -16.03
N ASN A 271 -10.54 12.35 -15.63
CA ASN A 271 -9.10 12.49 -15.62
C ASN A 271 -8.53 11.72 -14.43
N ASP A 272 -7.27 11.36 -14.54
CA ASP A 272 -6.55 10.66 -13.50
C ASP A 272 -6.01 11.61 -12.42
N SER A 273 -5.92 11.09 -11.21
CA SER A 273 -5.22 11.72 -10.07
C SER A 273 -4.79 10.66 -9.09
N ASP A 274 -3.75 10.96 -8.36
CA ASP A 274 -3.36 10.30 -7.13
C ASP A 274 -3.81 11.14 -5.93
N ASP A 275 -3.22 10.98 -4.76
CA ASP A 275 -3.58 11.62 -3.50
C ASP A 275 -3.66 13.15 -3.58
N ILE A 276 -4.64 13.72 -2.88
CA ILE A 276 -4.67 15.15 -2.53
C ILE A 276 -3.85 15.35 -1.25
N GLU A 277 -2.79 16.15 -1.33
CA GLU A 277 -1.90 16.42 -0.21
C GLU A 277 -2.62 17.13 0.97
N PHE A 278 -2.16 16.87 2.19
CA PHE A 278 -2.75 17.37 3.45
C PHE A 278 -2.99 18.89 3.47
N GLY A 279 -1.99 19.70 3.09
CA GLY A 279 -2.11 21.18 3.08
C GLY A 279 -3.10 21.69 2.03
N VAL A 280 -3.23 20.97 0.91
CA VAL A 280 -4.24 21.23 -0.12
C VAL A 280 -5.63 20.96 0.45
N GLY A 281 -5.85 19.82 1.10
CA GLY A 281 -7.10 19.49 1.79
C GLY A 281 -7.46 20.49 2.89
N LEU A 282 -6.47 20.92 3.68
CA LEU A 282 -6.66 21.95 4.70
C LEU A 282 -7.06 23.32 4.08
N THR A 283 -6.47 23.66 2.93
CA THR A 283 -6.83 24.87 2.18
C THR A 283 -8.27 24.78 1.68
N MET A 284 -8.68 23.66 1.10
CA MET A 284 -10.06 23.42 0.65
C MET A 284 -11.05 23.57 1.82
N MET A 285 -10.75 22.96 2.97
CA MET A 285 -11.57 23.06 4.17
C MET A 285 -11.70 24.50 4.65
N THR A 286 -10.59 25.20 4.77
CA THR A 286 -10.57 26.58 5.28
C THR A 286 -11.31 27.52 4.35
N GLN A 287 -11.10 27.42 3.05
CA GLN A 287 -11.77 28.26 2.05
C GLN A 287 -13.27 27.99 2.01
N SER A 288 -13.69 26.72 1.99
CA SER A 288 -15.12 26.37 1.98
C SER A 288 -15.85 26.82 3.23
N LYS A 289 -15.23 26.70 4.41
CA LYS A 289 -15.76 27.23 5.68
C LYS A 289 -15.94 28.74 5.63
N SER A 290 -14.91 29.46 5.20
CA SER A 290 -14.94 30.93 5.12
C SER A 290 -15.97 31.42 4.10
N LYS A 291 -16.07 30.75 2.94
CA LYS A 291 -16.98 31.12 1.87
C LYS A 291 -18.46 30.96 2.26
N CYS A 292 -18.80 29.84 2.88
CA CYS A 292 -20.20 29.49 3.17
C CYS A 292 -20.62 29.74 4.61
N ASP A 293 -19.75 30.34 5.44
CA ASP A 293 -20.00 30.60 6.87
C ASP A 293 -20.50 29.34 7.60
N VAL A 294 -19.84 28.20 7.35
CA VAL A 294 -20.15 26.94 8.03
C VAL A 294 -19.12 26.67 9.13
N LYS A 295 -19.57 25.93 10.16
CA LYS A 295 -18.70 25.60 11.29
C LYS A 295 -17.58 24.65 10.84
N ASP A 296 -17.93 23.61 10.07
CA ASP A 296 -16.99 22.58 9.65
C ASP A 296 -17.27 22.08 8.23
N SER A 297 -16.21 21.57 7.58
CA SER A 297 -16.28 20.92 6.28
C SER A 297 -15.58 19.56 6.35
N VAL A 298 -16.24 18.50 5.93
CA VAL A 298 -15.64 17.20 5.71
C VAL A 298 -15.15 17.17 4.28
N ILE A 299 -13.86 17.01 4.10
CA ILE A 299 -13.23 16.89 2.77
C ILE A 299 -12.89 15.42 2.53
N VAL A 300 -13.30 14.90 1.39
CA VAL A 300 -12.98 13.54 0.95
C VAL A 300 -12.25 13.64 -0.38
N ASP A 301 -11.13 12.96 -0.47
CA ASP A 301 -10.53 12.57 -1.72
C ASP A 301 -11.22 11.28 -2.17
N CYS A 302 -11.96 11.32 -3.26
CA CYS A 302 -12.70 10.15 -3.72
C CYS A 302 -11.78 9.04 -4.22
N HIS A 303 -10.57 9.37 -4.62
CA HIS A 303 -9.51 8.47 -5.06
C HIS A 303 -10.03 7.37 -6.01
N ASN A 304 -10.72 7.81 -7.07
CA ASN A 304 -11.59 6.97 -7.90
C ASN A 304 -11.29 7.02 -9.40
N SER A 305 -10.10 7.48 -9.78
CA SER A 305 -9.66 7.55 -11.19
C SER A 305 -8.14 7.61 -11.27
N PHE A 306 -7.50 6.45 -11.35
CA PHE A 306 -6.05 6.31 -11.28
C PHE A 306 -5.46 5.63 -12.51
N ALA A 307 -4.27 6.07 -12.93
CA ALA A 307 -3.38 5.41 -13.87
C ALA A 307 -1.96 5.32 -13.29
N PRO A 308 -1.11 4.41 -13.75
CA PRO A 308 0.25 4.25 -13.21
C PRO A 308 1.14 5.51 -13.29
N GLU A 309 0.80 6.44 -14.17
CA GLU A 309 1.47 7.74 -14.35
C GLU A 309 0.83 8.89 -13.58
N SER A 310 -0.27 8.65 -12.85
CA SER A 310 -0.95 9.67 -12.06
C SER A 310 -0.01 10.26 -11.01
N GLY A 311 -0.08 11.57 -10.84
CA GLY A 311 0.69 12.28 -9.84
C GLY A 311 -0.16 12.73 -8.67
N GLU A 312 0.47 12.85 -7.50
CA GLU A 312 -0.12 13.47 -6.32
C GLU A 312 -0.47 14.94 -6.60
N VAL A 313 -1.55 15.42 -6.00
CA VAL A 313 -1.98 16.83 -6.10
C VAL A 313 -1.29 17.65 -5.01
N LEU A 314 -0.08 18.13 -5.34
CA LEU A 314 0.81 18.84 -4.42
C LEU A 314 0.64 20.37 -4.50
N PRO A 315 0.99 21.12 -3.43
CA PRO A 315 0.98 22.58 -3.44
C PRO A 315 1.77 23.15 -4.62
N GLY A 316 1.11 23.98 -5.43
CA GLY A 316 1.70 24.58 -6.64
C GLY A 316 1.35 23.88 -7.95
N ASN A 317 0.76 22.68 -7.91
CA ASN A 317 0.21 22.05 -9.10
C ASN A 317 -1.02 22.82 -9.63
N GLU A 318 -1.29 22.69 -10.92
CA GLU A 318 -2.43 23.32 -11.58
C GLU A 318 -3.77 22.84 -10.98
N GLU A 319 -3.86 21.56 -10.63
CA GLU A 319 -5.02 20.92 -10.03
C GLU A 319 -5.46 21.60 -8.72
N VAL A 320 -4.51 22.12 -7.93
CA VAL A 320 -4.82 22.86 -6.69
C VAL A 320 -5.58 24.14 -6.99
N PHE A 321 -5.19 24.90 -8.03
CA PHE A 321 -5.91 26.10 -8.41
C PHE A 321 -7.30 25.79 -8.94
N GLN A 322 -7.47 24.67 -9.63
CA GLN A 322 -8.79 24.20 -10.09
C GLN A 322 -9.68 23.79 -8.91
N LEU A 323 -9.14 23.13 -7.86
CA LEU A 323 -9.86 22.83 -6.62
C LEU A 323 -10.29 24.11 -5.87
N ILE A 324 -9.41 25.09 -5.80
CA ILE A 324 -9.73 26.38 -5.20
C ILE A 324 -10.84 27.10 -5.98
N ASP A 325 -10.74 27.15 -7.31
CA ASP A 325 -11.73 27.78 -8.18
C ASP A 325 -13.10 27.08 -8.12
N VAL A 326 -13.12 25.75 -8.05
CA VAL A 326 -14.40 25.03 -7.93
C VAL A 326 -15.08 25.28 -6.59
N ILE A 327 -14.32 25.41 -5.48
CA ILE A 327 -14.87 25.79 -4.17
C ILE A 327 -15.50 27.19 -4.23
N ASP A 328 -14.89 28.12 -4.96
CA ASP A 328 -15.44 29.47 -5.14
C ASP A 328 -16.77 29.49 -5.92
N LYS A 329 -17.08 28.42 -6.65
CA LYS A 329 -18.37 28.26 -7.36
C LYS A 329 -19.50 27.72 -6.47
N ILE A 330 -19.20 27.24 -5.26
CA ILE A 330 -20.22 26.68 -4.36
C ILE A 330 -21.26 27.77 -4.04
N GLN A 331 -22.53 27.43 -4.23
CA GLN A 331 -23.65 28.27 -3.82
C GLN A 331 -24.01 27.93 -2.39
N CYS A 332 -23.87 28.88 -1.45
CA CYS A 332 -24.03 28.62 -0.03
C CYS A 332 -25.48 28.69 0.47
N ASN A 333 -26.37 29.32 -0.31
CA ASN A 333 -27.78 29.49 0.04
C ASN A 333 -28.64 28.39 -0.58
N HIS A 334 -28.58 27.19 0.00
CA HIS A 334 -29.40 26.07 -0.41
C HIS A 334 -30.70 25.99 0.39
N GLN A 335 -31.80 25.67 -0.29
CA GLN A 335 -33.02 25.22 0.37
C GLN A 335 -32.70 23.99 1.18
N ARG A 336 -33.13 23.95 2.44
CA ARG A 336 -32.93 22.83 3.34
C ARG A 336 -34.25 22.14 3.62
N ASP A 337 -34.19 20.83 3.80
CA ASP A 337 -35.34 19.99 4.13
C ASP A 337 -34.90 18.85 5.05
N THR A 338 -35.88 18.15 5.58
CA THR A 338 -35.63 16.99 6.46
C THR A 338 -34.99 15.85 5.72
N LEU A 339 -33.87 15.35 6.26
CA LEU A 339 -33.15 14.23 5.67
C LEU A 339 -33.67 12.87 6.18
N LYS A 340 -33.56 11.86 5.30
CA LYS A 340 -33.68 10.43 5.66
C LYS A 340 -32.41 9.73 5.20
N ILE A 341 -31.97 8.70 5.92
CA ILE A 341 -30.82 7.90 5.52
C ILE A 341 -31.12 6.40 5.54
N GLY A 342 -30.56 5.68 4.57
CA GLY A 342 -30.43 4.24 4.49
C GLY A 342 -28.96 3.85 4.39
N CYS A 343 -28.59 2.73 5.03
CA CYS A 343 -27.21 2.23 4.99
C CYS A 343 -27.24 0.73 4.68
N TYR A 344 -26.27 0.27 3.91
CA TYR A 344 -26.07 -1.13 3.57
C TYR A 344 -24.59 -1.42 3.39
N GLU A 345 -24.14 -2.62 3.77
CA GLU A 345 -22.79 -3.11 3.54
C GLU A 345 -22.80 -4.52 2.96
N ASN A 346 -21.82 -4.80 2.12
CA ASN A 346 -21.58 -6.12 1.55
C ASN A 346 -20.08 -6.42 1.59
N ILE A 347 -19.70 -7.40 2.41
CA ILE A 347 -18.28 -7.77 2.63
C ILE A 347 -17.67 -8.46 1.41
N MET A 348 -18.44 -8.80 0.37
CA MET A 348 -17.94 -9.41 -0.87
C MET A 348 -17.12 -10.68 -0.62
N GLN A 349 -17.68 -11.67 0.09
CA GLN A 349 -17.00 -12.89 0.57
C GLN A 349 -16.27 -13.70 -0.53
N ASP A 350 -16.67 -13.55 -1.78
CA ASP A 350 -16.08 -14.24 -2.93
C ASP A 350 -14.87 -13.50 -3.52
N LEU A 351 -14.55 -12.30 -3.03
CA LEU A 351 -13.43 -11.46 -3.46
C LEU A 351 -12.49 -11.18 -2.29
N ASN A 352 -11.24 -10.92 -2.59
CA ASN A 352 -10.22 -10.63 -1.58
C ASN A 352 -9.20 -9.61 -2.10
N LYS A 353 -8.17 -9.31 -1.30
CA LYS A 353 -7.11 -8.35 -1.63
C LYS A 353 -6.41 -8.63 -2.99
N ASN A 354 -6.32 -9.89 -3.43
CA ASN A 354 -5.72 -10.22 -4.73
C ASN A 354 -6.61 -9.80 -5.91
N GLU A 355 -7.92 -9.69 -5.68
CA GLU A 355 -8.90 -9.16 -6.64
C GLU A 355 -9.17 -7.67 -6.43
N GLY A 356 -8.39 -7.00 -5.54
CA GLY A 356 -8.48 -5.57 -5.29
C GLY A 356 -9.59 -5.15 -4.32
N VAL A 357 -10.13 -6.08 -3.50
CA VAL A 357 -11.18 -5.79 -2.52
C VAL A 357 -10.68 -6.08 -1.11
N GLY A 358 -10.71 -5.07 -0.25
CA GLY A 358 -10.37 -5.18 1.16
C GLY A 358 -11.49 -5.79 2.02
N GLU A 359 -11.21 -5.94 3.32
CA GLU A 359 -12.06 -6.69 4.25
C GLU A 359 -13.43 -6.06 4.52
N SER A 360 -13.55 -4.74 4.37
CA SER A 360 -14.82 -4.01 4.53
C SER A 360 -15.73 -4.09 3.30
N GLY A 361 -15.25 -4.58 2.16
CA GLY A 361 -16.03 -4.76 0.94
C GLY A 361 -16.60 -3.45 0.40
N ILE A 362 -17.92 -3.40 0.20
CA ILE A 362 -18.63 -2.22 -0.30
C ILE A 362 -19.60 -1.72 0.76
N LYS A 363 -19.53 -0.42 1.07
CA LYS A 363 -20.46 0.27 1.96
C LYS A 363 -21.22 1.34 1.19
N THR A 364 -22.52 1.39 1.38
CA THR A 364 -23.37 2.38 0.71
C THR A 364 -24.25 3.09 1.72
N MET A 365 -24.27 4.41 1.63
CA MET A 365 -25.20 5.26 2.38
C MET A 365 -26.02 6.07 1.38
N VAL A 366 -27.35 6.00 1.48
CA VAL A 366 -28.27 6.81 0.69
C VAL A 366 -28.88 7.87 1.57
N VAL A 367 -28.74 9.14 1.17
CA VAL A 367 -29.33 10.31 1.82
C VAL A 367 -30.44 10.85 0.93
N GLU A 368 -31.68 10.92 1.45
CA GLU A 368 -32.84 11.52 0.78
C GLU A 368 -33.17 12.88 1.40
N VAL A 369 -33.18 13.92 0.59
CA VAL A 369 -33.58 15.30 0.97
C VAL A 369 -34.42 15.89 -0.13
N ALA A 370 -35.59 16.43 0.18
CA ALA A 370 -36.52 17.06 -0.79
C ALA A 370 -36.80 16.19 -2.03
N ASN A 371 -36.93 14.86 -1.84
CA ASN A 371 -37.10 13.81 -2.84
C ASN A 371 -35.87 13.54 -3.73
N GLN A 372 -34.73 14.19 -3.52
CA GLN A 372 -33.47 13.78 -4.16
C GLN A 372 -32.83 12.69 -3.31
N ARG A 373 -32.47 11.57 -3.94
CA ARG A 373 -31.70 10.48 -3.35
C ARG A 373 -30.28 10.51 -3.85
N THR A 374 -29.35 10.67 -2.91
CA THR A 374 -27.91 10.68 -3.17
C THR A 374 -27.26 9.45 -2.56
N ALA A 375 -26.59 8.65 -3.36
CA ALA A 375 -25.80 7.50 -2.90
C ALA A 375 -24.34 7.85 -2.74
N TYR A 376 -23.82 7.59 -1.55
CA TYR A 376 -22.39 7.60 -1.21
C TYR A 376 -21.95 6.15 -1.22
N VAL A 377 -21.09 5.76 -2.18
CA VAL A 377 -20.62 4.39 -2.37
C VAL A 377 -19.14 4.33 -2.10
N LEU A 378 -18.73 3.53 -1.12
CA LEU A 378 -17.35 3.38 -0.69
C LEU A 378 -16.90 1.94 -0.93
N PHE A 379 -15.85 1.78 -1.72
CA PHE A 379 -15.16 0.52 -1.93
C PHE A 379 -13.95 0.45 -1.00
N ASP A 380 -13.82 -0.65 -0.30
CA ASP A 380 -12.59 -0.96 0.42
C ASP A 380 -11.57 -1.49 -0.58
N SER A 381 -10.82 -0.56 -1.15
CA SER A 381 -9.82 -0.82 -2.18
C SER A 381 -8.77 0.27 -2.17
N ASN A 382 -7.59 -0.03 -2.70
CA ASN A 382 -6.54 0.96 -2.85
C ASN A 382 -7.01 2.09 -3.78
N ASN A 383 -7.45 1.75 -4.95
CA ASN A 383 -7.66 2.71 -6.01
C ASN A 383 -8.73 2.22 -7.00
N MET A 384 -9.04 3.02 -8.00
CA MET A 384 -10.02 2.69 -9.02
C MET A 384 -9.47 3.05 -10.40
N GLU A 385 -9.48 2.09 -11.34
CA GLU A 385 -9.05 2.30 -12.71
C GLU A 385 -9.90 3.36 -13.41
N ILE A 386 -9.26 4.14 -14.30
CA ILE A 386 -9.94 5.17 -15.11
C ILE A 386 -11.15 4.59 -15.83
N GLY A 387 -12.30 5.24 -15.68
CA GLY A 387 -13.56 4.84 -16.30
C GLY A 387 -14.42 3.90 -15.46
N PHE A 388 -13.85 3.15 -14.51
CA PHE A 388 -14.62 2.20 -13.72
C PHE A 388 -15.66 2.88 -12.81
N ARG A 389 -15.36 4.07 -12.27
CA ARG A 389 -16.36 4.93 -11.61
C ARG A 389 -17.59 5.15 -12.48
N GLN A 390 -17.40 5.46 -13.76
CA GLN A 390 -18.51 5.70 -14.68
C GLN A 390 -19.30 4.43 -14.98
N GLU A 391 -18.64 3.28 -15.09
CA GLU A 391 -19.31 1.98 -15.26
C GLU A 391 -20.23 1.65 -14.08
N ILE A 392 -19.78 1.93 -12.83
CA ILE A 392 -20.61 1.76 -11.63
C ILE A 392 -21.83 2.68 -11.68
N ILE A 393 -21.64 3.95 -12.01
CA ILE A 393 -22.74 4.92 -12.15
C ILE A 393 -23.74 4.46 -13.24
N ASP A 394 -23.23 3.98 -14.37
CA ASP A 394 -24.06 3.51 -15.47
C ASP A 394 -24.84 2.24 -15.11
N ALA A 395 -24.25 1.33 -14.35
CA ALA A 395 -24.89 0.12 -13.88
C ALA A 395 -26.02 0.37 -12.85
N THR A 396 -26.04 1.54 -12.24
CA THR A 396 -27.05 1.94 -11.25
C THR A 396 -28.16 2.84 -11.79
N LYS A 397 -28.18 3.14 -13.10
CA LYS A 397 -29.17 4.05 -13.74
C LYS A 397 -30.63 3.62 -13.58
N ASP A 398 -30.87 2.30 -13.45
CA ASP A 398 -32.22 1.76 -13.26
C ASP A 398 -32.69 1.83 -11.80
N LEU A 399 -31.82 2.23 -10.86
CA LEU A 399 -32.16 2.46 -9.48
C LEU A 399 -32.75 3.86 -9.32
N ASP A 400 -33.69 4.00 -8.38
CA ASP A 400 -34.32 5.29 -8.06
C ASP A 400 -33.35 6.14 -7.19
N ILE A 401 -32.20 6.51 -7.82
CA ILE A 401 -31.11 7.32 -7.25
C ILE A 401 -30.83 8.47 -8.23
N ASP A 402 -30.84 9.70 -7.74
CA ASP A 402 -30.65 10.89 -8.53
C ASP A 402 -29.17 11.27 -8.69
N GLU A 403 -28.37 11.06 -7.62
CA GLU A 403 -26.94 11.38 -7.59
C GLU A 403 -26.16 10.24 -6.94
N ILE A 404 -24.99 9.93 -7.49
CA ILE A 404 -24.10 8.89 -6.97
C ILE A 404 -22.68 9.42 -6.96
N GLU A 405 -21.97 9.28 -5.83
CA GLU A 405 -20.52 9.41 -5.81
C GLU A 405 -19.88 8.11 -5.32
N VAL A 406 -18.85 7.70 -6.05
CA VAL A 406 -18.08 6.49 -5.79
C VAL A 406 -16.73 6.89 -5.23
N MET A 407 -16.32 6.25 -4.15
CA MET A 407 -15.08 6.54 -3.42
C MET A 407 -14.35 5.24 -3.12
N THR A 408 -13.05 5.32 -2.88
CA THR A 408 -12.25 4.24 -2.31
C THR A 408 -11.77 4.60 -0.91
N THR A 409 -11.31 3.60 -0.18
CA THR A 409 -10.69 3.77 1.15
C THR A 409 -9.21 4.06 1.06
N ASP A 410 -8.60 3.83 -0.09
CA ASP A 410 -7.16 3.80 -0.31
C ASP A 410 -6.43 2.78 0.59
N THR A 411 -7.04 1.64 0.88
CA THR A 411 -6.42 0.55 1.66
C THR A 411 -5.34 -0.16 0.84
N HIS A 412 -4.14 -0.28 1.41
CA HIS A 412 -2.94 -0.88 0.78
C HIS A 412 -2.77 -2.36 1.10
#